data_9fcaddbd8f2542de38b60e94c903bfe3
#
_entry.id   9fcaddbd8f2542de38b60e94c903bfe3
#
_cell.length_a   1.000
_cell.length_b   1.000
_cell.length_c   1.000
_cell.angle_alpha   90.00
_cell.angle_beta   90.00
_cell.angle_gamma   90.00
#
_symmetry.space_group_name_H-M   'P 1'
#
loop_
_entity.id
_entity.type
_entity.pdbx_description
1 polymer ?
#
loop_
_entity_poly.entity_id
_entity_poly.type
_entity_poly.pdbx_seq_one_letter_code
_entity_poly.pdbx_strand_id
1 'polypeptide(L)'
;MQQILIMFVFMAMGYIFAKTGFFSRETIREMTGFVMYVVGSSVIINAFNRPVTPELLNNFGMTAFAAVVLMGLSILISHFLFKFDRFSKNENLSTYKFASVYSNCGFMGIPLIEALLGADGTFFAIPYLAVFNILLWSHGIGLYEMTGNGKIQWNKVVKNPCIISSVLGFVLFFFGVIYKMPNVVTKPVYYLASMNTPLSMIIIGANFVSITEPFHRDKMAWEVSFIRNILFPLIYIAILLIIPMKTDAKIATLAMASAPIAGVSVLFCLMFNKSTDFPSRALCLSTIFSVVTLPVIILIGSLIL
;
A
#
# COMPACT_ATOMS: atom_id res chain seq x y z
N MET A 1 8.26 -15.94 8.89
CA MET A 1 7.04 -16.63 9.33
C MET A 1 6.47 -16.05 10.64
N GLN A 2 7.23 -16.02 11.76
CA GLN A 2 6.74 -15.53 13.06
C GLN A 2 6.14 -14.10 13.00
N GLN A 3 6.78 -13.16 12.34
CA GLN A 3 6.31 -11.78 12.20
C GLN A 3 4.95 -11.68 11.48
N ILE A 4 4.75 -12.49 10.45
CA ILE A 4 3.47 -12.53 9.73
C ILE A 4 2.35 -13.04 10.65
N LEU A 5 2.63 -14.06 11.47
CA LEU A 5 1.66 -14.55 12.46
C LEU A 5 1.30 -13.48 13.50
N ILE A 6 2.28 -12.69 13.97
CA ILE A 6 2.04 -11.56 14.87
C ILE A 6 1.10 -10.53 14.23
N MET A 7 1.29 -10.22 12.95
CA MET A 7 0.40 -9.32 12.22
C MET A 7 -1.04 -9.85 12.20
N PHE A 8 -1.23 -11.16 11.99
CA PHE A 8 -2.57 -11.77 12.04
C PHE A 8 -3.19 -11.76 13.43
N VAL A 9 -2.39 -11.89 14.50
CA VAL A 9 -2.89 -11.74 15.88
C VAL A 9 -3.47 -10.33 16.07
N PHE A 10 -2.77 -9.27 15.64
CA PHE A 10 -3.30 -7.91 15.70
C PHE A 10 -4.55 -7.72 14.85
N MET A 11 -4.63 -8.34 13.67
CA MET A 11 -5.84 -8.32 12.84
C MET A 11 -7.03 -9.01 13.55
N ALA A 12 -6.79 -10.17 14.16
CA ALA A 12 -7.81 -10.87 14.93
C ALA A 12 -8.30 -10.03 16.13
N MET A 13 -7.40 -9.37 16.85
CA MET A 13 -7.76 -8.44 17.92
C MET A 13 -8.64 -7.30 17.40
N GLY A 14 -8.27 -6.68 16.28
CA GLY A 14 -9.06 -5.62 15.66
C GLY A 14 -10.48 -6.08 15.28
N TYR A 15 -10.60 -7.27 14.70
CA TYR A 15 -11.88 -7.89 14.40
C TYR A 15 -12.73 -8.08 15.66
N ILE A 16 -12.15 -8.63 16.73
CA ILE A 16 -12.84 -8.86 18.01
C ILE A 16 -13.31 -7.52 18.60
N PHE A 17 -12.44 -6.49 18.66
CA PHE A 17 -12.80 -5.19 19.23
C PHE A 17 -13.94 -4.51 18.47
N ALA A 18 -13.95 -4.60 17.15
CA ALA A 18 -15.05 -4.06 16.35
C ALA A 18 -16.34 -4.91 16.50
N LYS A 19 -16.23 -6.26 16.53
CA LYS A 19 -17.36 -7.14 16.66
C LYS A 19 -18.06 -7.04 18.03
N THR A 20 -17.29 -6.82 19.09
CA THR A 20 -17.82 -6.62 20.46
C THR A 20 -18.36 -5.21 20.70
N GLY A 21 -18.21 -4.30 19.74
CA GLY A 21 -18.63 -2.90 19.88
C GLY A 21 -17.65 -2.02 20.69
N PHE A 22 -16.49 -2.55 21.10
CA PHE A 22 -15.44 -1.77 21.76
C PHE A 22 -14.91 -0.67 20.86
N PHE A 23 -14.76 -0.95 19.55
CA PHE A 23 -14.48 0.05 18.53
C PHE A 23 -15.75 0.40 17.75
N SER A 24 -16.16 1.66 17.80
CA SER A 24 -17.18 2.21 16.91
C SER A 24 -16.65 2.41 15.50
N ARG A 25 -17.53 2.55 14.51
CA ARG A 25 -17.13 2.92 13.13
C ARG A 25 -16.38 4.26 13.08
N GLU A 26 -16.76 5.19 13.94
CA GLU A 26 -16.11 6.49 14.05
C GLU A 26 -14.70 6.36 14.61
N THR A 27 -14.51 5.58 15.68
CA THR A 27 -13.18 5.27 16.24
C THR A 27 -12.25 4.67 15.18
N ILE A 28 -12.74 3.71 14.39
CA ILE A 28 -11.94 3.07 13.33
C ILE A 28 -11.54 4.11 12.27
N ARG A 29 -12.46 5.01 11.91
CA ARG A 29 -12.20 6.09 10.94
C ARG A 29 -11.14 7.07 11.45
N GLU A 30 -11.25 7.49 12.70
CA GLU A 30 -10.30 8.41 13.34
C GLU A 30 -8.91 7.77 13.48
N MET A 31 -8.84 6.52 13.95
CA MET A 31 -7.59 5.75 14.00
C MET A 31 -6.95 5.60 12.61
N THR A 32 -7.76 5.34 11.58
CA THR A 32 -7.28 5.28 10.19
C THR A 32 -6.65 6.60 9.76
N GLY A 33 -7.30 7.73 10.08
CA GLY A 33 -6.76 9.07 9.81
C GLY A 33 -5.45 9.32 10.56
N PHE A 34 -5.39 8.97 11.84
CA PHE A 34 -4.18 9.10 12.65
C PHE A 34 -3.01 8.28 12.09
N VAL A 35 -3.27 7.01 11.76
CA VAL A 35 -2.23 6.15 11.16
C VAL A 35 -1.79 6.69 9.81
N MET A 36 -2.72 7.13 8.96
CA MET A 36 -2.43 7.61 7.62
C MET A 36 -1.60 8.90 7.61
N TYR A 37 -1.94 9.85 8.49
CA TYR A 37 -1.34 11.19 8.45
C TYR A 37 -0.20 11.39 9.44
N VAL A 38 -0.26 10.82 10.62
CA VAL A 38 0.75 11.03 11.66
C VAL A 38 1.75 9.89 11.69
N VAL A 39 1.26 8.66 11.86
CA VAL A 39 2.13 7.48 11.97
C VAL A 39 2.86 7.22 10.65
N GLY A 40 2.16 7.25 9.51
CA GLY A 40 2.75 7.04 8.19
C GLY A 40 3.80 8.09 7.84
N SER A 41 3.54 9.36 8.16
CA SER A 41 4.53 10.43 8.00
C SER A 41 5.76 10.21 8.88
N SER A 42 5.55 9.72 10.13
CA SER A 42 6.66 9.41 11.05
C SER A 42 7.48 8.21 10.56
N VAL A 43 6.85 7.18 9.97
CA VAL A 43 7.56 6.04 9.34
C VAL A 43 8.48 6.54 8.23
N ILE A 44 7.96 7.42 7.36
CA ILE A 44 8.72 7.98 6.25
C ILE A 44 9.92 8.77 6.76
N ILE A 45 9.73 9.69 7.70
CA ILE A 45 10.82 10.50 8.26
C ILE A 45 11.84 9.61 9.01
N ASN A 46 11.37 8.63 9.79
CA ASN A 46 12.24 7.71 10.51
C ASN A 46 13.10 6.85 9.57
N ALA A 47 12.57 6.44 8.42
CA ALA A 47 13.31 5.66 7.43
C ALA A 47 14.50 6.43 6.84
N PHE A 48 14.43 7.76 6.82
CA PHE A 48 15.51 8.65 6.41
C PHE A 48 16.54 8.96 7.51
N ASN A 49 16.36 8.46 8.74
CA ASN A 49 17.29 8.67 9.86
C ASN A 49 18.51 7.74 9.76
N ARG A 50 19.35 7.97 8.76
CA ARG A 50 20.55 7.19 8.44
C ARG A 50 21.59 8.03 7.71
N PRO A 51 22.88 7.62 7.70
CA PRO A 51 23.92 8.29 6.92
C PRO A 51 23.63 8.13 5.42
N VAL A 52 23.98 9.17 4.66
CA VAL A 52 23.87 9.17 3.19
C VAL A 52 25.06 8.44 2.61
N THR A 53 24.79 7.49 1.70
CA THR A 53 25.83 6.84 0.88
C THR A 53 25.42 6.84 -0.59
N PRO A 54 26.39 6.87 -1.53
CA PRO A 54 26.09 6.79 -2.97
C PRO A 54 25.29 5.54 -3.34
N GLU A 55 25.55 4.42 -2.68
CA GLU A 55 24.83 3.16 -2.89
C GLU A 55 23.35 3.28 -2.50
N LEU A 56 23.06 3.89 -1.33
CA LEU A 56 21.70 4.12 -0.89
C LEU A 56 20.92 5.05 -1.83
N LEU A 57 21.56 6.13 -2.28
CA LEU A 57 20.96 7.06 -3.25
C LEU A 57 20.65 6.39 -4.59
N ASN A 58 21.59 5.59 -5.11
CA ASN A 58 21.38 4.85 -6.35
C ASN A 58 20.21 3.87 -6.22
N ASN A 59 20.20 3.02 -5.16
CA ASN A 59 19.11 2.07 -4.95
C ASN A 59 17.77 2.77 -4.69
N PHE A 60 17.75 3.91 -4.01
CA PHE A 60 16.55 4.72 -3.83
C PHE A 60 15.99 5.19 -5.18
N GLY A 61 16.84 5.73 -6.06
CA GLY A 61 16.46 6.14 -7.41
C GLY A 61 15.97 4.96 -8.26
N MET A 62 16.68 3.83 -8.21
CA MET A 62 16.28 2.62 -8.92
C MET A 62 14.95 2.04 -8.41
N THR A 63 14.69 2.13 -7.10
CA THR A 63 13.38 1.73 -6.55
C THR A 63 12.26 2.64 -7.03
N ALA A 64 12.49 3.96 -7.09
CA ALA A 64 11.51 4.90 -7.66
C ALA A 64 11.23 4.57 -9.14
N PHE A 65 12.27 4.31 -9.93
CA PHE A 65 12.13 3.89 -11.32
C PHE A 65 11.34 2.58 -11.44
N ALA A 66 11.70 1.56 -10.65
CA ALA A 66 10.98 0.30 -10.62
C ALA A 66 9.50 0.49 -10.26
N ALA A 67 9.19 1.33 -9.26
CA ALA A 67 7.82 1.64 -8.87
C ALA A 67 7.01 2.27 -10.03
N VAL A 68 7.60 3.20 -10.78
CA VAL A 68 6.97 3.81 -11.96
C VAL A 68 6.69 2.75 -13.03
N VAL A 69 7.67 1.89 -13.32
CA VAL A 69 7.53 0.82 -14.32
C VAL A 69 6.45 -0.18 -13.90
N LEU A 70 6.51 -0.70 -12.67
CA LEU A 70 5.56 -1.70 -12.18
C LEU A 70 4.13 -1.16 -12.12
N MET A 71 3.94 0.04 -11.58
CA MET A 71 2.61 0.65 -11.50
C MET A 71 2.10 1.10 -12.87
N GLY A 72 2.95 1.67 -13.71
CA GLY A 72 2.60 2.05 -15.08
C GLY A 72 2.16 0.84 -15.91
N LEU A 73 2.89 -0.28 -15.82
CA LEU A 73 2.53 -1.52 -16.48
C LEU A 73 1.22 -2.10 -15.92
N SER A 74 1.02 -2.05 -14.61
CA SER A 74 -0.24 -2.50 -13.98
C SER A 74 -1.44 -1.70 -14.47
N ILE A 75 -1.29 -0.37 -14.60
CA ILE A 75 -2.32 0.51 -15.16
C ILE A 75 -2.62 0.12 -16.61
N LEU A 76 -1.58 -0.08 -17.41
CA LEU A 76 -1.70 -0.45 -18.82
C LEU A 76 -2.40 -1.80 -18.97
N ILE A 77 -1.91 -2.83 -18.28
CA ILE A 77 -2.51 -4.18 -18.32
C ILE A 77 -3.96 -4.14 -17.83
N SER A 78 -4.24 -3.46 -16.72
CA SER A 78 -5.60 -3.31 -16.20
C SER A 78 -6.52 -2.64 -17.22
N HIS A 79 -6.04 -1.60 -17.92
CA HIS A 79 -6.82 -0.95 -18.97
C HIS A 79 -7.22 -1.92 -20.08
N PHE A 80 -6.31 -2.78 -20.54
CA PHE A 80 -6.60 -3.77 -21.57
C PHE A 80 -7.47 -4.92 -21.06
N LEU A 81 -7.19 -5.48 -19.87
CA LEU A 81 -7.97 -6.57 -19.30
C LEU A 81 -9.45 -6.22 -19.12
N PHE A 82 -9.73 -4.98 -18.66
CA PHE A 82 -11.09 -4.54 -18.41
C PHE A 82 -11.73 -3.75 -19.56
N LYS A 83 -11.15 -3.80 -20.78
CA LYS A 83 -11.72 -3.18 -22.00
C LYS A 83 -12.79 -4.05 -22.66
N PHE A 84 -12.80 -5.38 -22.41
CA PHE A 84 -13.73 -6.32 -23.03
C PHE A 84 -15.18 -6.01 -22.63
N ASP A 85 -16.14 -6.26 -23.55
CA ASP A 85 -17.57 -5.95 -23.40
C ASP A 85 -18.20 -6.47 -22.09
N ARG A 86 -17.70 -7.60 -21.57
CA ARG A 86 -18.11 -8.18 -20.28
C ARG A 86 -17.99 -7.19 -19.12
N PHE A 87 -17.03 -6.29 -19.18
CA PHE A 87 -16.68 -5.36 -18.10
C PHE A 87 -17.09 -3.92 -18.41
N SER A 88 -17.08 -3.52 -19.68
CA SER A 88 -17.22 -2.12 -20.11
C SER A 88 -18.57 -1.49 -19.76
N LYS A 89 -19.63 -2.30 -19.63
CA LYS A 89 -20.99 -1.87 -19.29
C LYS A 89 -21.29 -1.95 -17.78
N ASN A 90 -20.31 -2.35 -16.95
CA ASN A 90 -20.51 -2.54 -15.52
C ASN A 90 -20.24 -1.23 -14.75
N GLU A 91 -21.17 -0.85 -13.87
CA GLU A 91 -21.05 0.35 -13.02
C GLU A 91 -19.78 0.32 -12.13
N ASN A 92 -19.27 -0.87 -11.82
CA ASN A 92 -18.08 -1.08 -11.00
C ASN A 92 -16.77 -1.08 -11.80
N LEU A 93 -16.77 -0.79 -13.11
CA LEU A 93 -15.56 -0.83 -13.95
C LEU A 93 -14.39 -0.02 -13.37
N SER A 94 -14.66 1.19 -12.88
CA SER A 94 -13.66 2.04 -12.23
C SER A 94 -13.02 1.34 -11.03
N THR A 95 -13.85 0.67 -10.23
CA THR A 95 -13.43 -0.06 -9.03
C THR A 95 -12.64 -1.32 -9.37
N TYR A 96 -13.00 -2.04 -10.45
CA TYR A 96 -12.23 -3.19 -10.92
C TYR A 96 -10.82 -2.79 -11.33
N LYS A 97 -10.69 -1.73 -12.14
CA LYS A 97 -9.40 -1.16 -12.56
C LYS A 97 -8.59 -0.70 -11.35
N PHE A 98 -9.23 0.03 -10.45
CA PHE A 98 -8.56 0.51 -9.24
C PHE A 98 -8.06 -0.63 -8.36
N ALA A 99 -8.93 -1.59 -8.02
CA ALA A 99 -8.63 -2.70 -7.14
C ALA A 99 -7.53 -3.61 -7.69
N SER A 100 -7.44 -3.79 -9.00
CA SER A 100 -6.35 -4.55 -9.61
C SER A 100 -5.00 -3.85 -9.52
N VAL A 101 -4.95 -2.51 -9.65
CA VAL A 101 -3.71 -1.72 -9.73
C VAL A 101 -3.17 -1.32 -8.36
N TYR A 102 -4.03 -0.80 -7.47
CA TYR A 102 -3.59 -0.14 -6.25
C TYR A 102 -3.47 -1.10 -5.06
N SER A 103 -2.23 -1.29 -4.61
CA SER A 103 -1.88 -2.15 -3.47
C SER A 103 -2.07 -1.46 -2.13
N ASN A 104 -2.34 -2.23 -1.09
CA ASN A 104 -2.33 -1.77 0.30
C ASN A 104 -0.90 -1.65 0.84
N CYS A 105 -0.04 -0.95 0.08
CA CYS A 105 1.38 -0.83 0.41
C CYS A 105 1.63 -0.07 1.71
N GLY A 106 0.81 0.93 2.07
CA GLY A 106 0.97 1.73 3.28
C GLY A 106 0.63 0.94 4.55
N PHE A 107 -0.58 0.34 4.60
CA PHE A 107 -1.06 -0.35 5.80
C PHE A 107 -0.56 -1.79 5.94
N MET A 108 -0.19 -2.45 4.85
CA MET A 108 0.23 -3.85 4.88
C MET A 108 1.66 -4.04 4.33
N GLY A 109 2.03 -3.30 3.29
CA GLY A 109 3.36 -3.40 2.69
C GLY A 109 4.47 -2.93 3.65
N ILE A 110 4.36 -1.71 4.20
CA ILE A 110 5.37 -1.16 5.11
C ILE A 110 5.55 -2.03 6.37
N PRO A 111 4.49 -2.41 7.12
CA PRO A 111 4.64 -3.30 8.27
C PRO A 111 5.33 -4.62 7.93
N LEU A 112 4.99 -5.19 6.78
CA LEU A 112 5.60 -6.43 6.33
C LEU A 112 7.09 -6.27 6.03
N ILE A 113 7.47 -5.19 5.34
CA ILE A 113 8.87 -4.91 5.02
C ILE A 113 9.68 -4.59 6.27
N GLU A 114 9.12 -3.82 7.20
CA GLU A 114 9.74 -3.56 8.50
C GLU A 114 10.01 -4.87 9.26
N ALA A 115 9.06 -5.80 9.21
CA ALA A 115 9.17 -7.10 9.86
C ALA A 115 10.19 -8.03 9.18
N LEU A 116 10.38 -7.94 7.86
CA LEU A 116 11.26 -8.82 7.08
C LEU A 116 12.70 -8.29 6.97
N LEU A 117 12.85 -7.00 6.69
CA LEU A 117 14.12 -6.36 6.32
C LEU A 117 14.50 -5.21 7.28
N GLY A 118 13.68 -4.94 8.31
CA GLY A 118 13.93 -3.88 9.27
C GLY A 118 13.95 -2.47 8.63
N ALA A 119 14.78 -1.61 9.23
CA ALA A 119 14.88 -0.21 8.81
C ALA A 119 15.38 -0.04 7.36
N ASP A 120 16.26 -0.93 6.87
CA ASP A 120 16.80 -0.86 5.52
C ASP A 120 15.71 -1.15 4.48
N GLY A 121 14.91 -2.17 4.71
CA GLY A 121 13.76 -2.47 3.86
C GLY A 121 12.76 -1.33 3.83
N THR A 122 12.45 -0.73 4.99
CA THR A 122 11.54 0.42 5.09
C THR A 122 12.06 1.60 4.26
N PHE A 123 13.36 1.88 4.30
CA PHE A 123 13.96 2.93 3.47
C PHE A 123 13.70 2.70 1.96
N PHE A 124 13.90 1.47 1.48
CA PHE A 124 13.63 1.13 0.08
C PHE A 124 12.13 1.06 -0.26
N ALA A 125 11.23 0.96 0.72
CA ALA A 125 9.79 1.04 0.50
C ALA A 125 9.29 2.47 0.22
N ILE A 126 10.00 3.51 0.71
CA ILE A 126 9.55 4.91 0.61
C ILE A 126 9.41 5.40 -0.83
N PRO A 127 10.36 5.17 -1.77
CA PRO A 127 10.19 5.59 -3.16
C PRO A 127 8.94 4.98 -3.82
N TYR A 128 8.66 3.70 -3.55
CA TYR A 128 7.44 3.06 -4.03
C TYR A 128 6.19 3.75 -3.47
N LEU A 129 6.16 4.04 -2.17
CA LEU A 129 5.04 4.71 -1.52
C LEU A 129 4.83 6.12 -2.07
N ALA A 130 5.89 6.86 -2.38
CA ALA A 130 5.81 8.18 -2.98
C ALA A 130 5.18 8.12 -4.39
N VAL A 131 5.66 7.23 -5.26
CA VAL A 131 5.10 7.00 -6.61
C VAL A 131 3.64 6.54 -6.51
N PHE A 132 3.36 5.61 -5.59
CA PHE A 132 2.00 5.15 -5.33
C PHE A 132 1.06 6.30 -4.98
N ASN A 133 1.43 7.18 -4.06
CA ASN A 133 0.59 8.31 -3.66
C ASN A 133 0.38 9.32 -4.81
N ILE A 134 1.40 9.59 -5.62
CA ILE A 134 1.26 10.45 -6.81
C ILE A 134 0.24 9.85 -7.78
N LEU A 135 0.37 8.57 -8.10
CA LEU A 135 -0.54 7.89 -9.03
C LEU A 135 -1.94 7.68 -8.43
N LEU A 136 -2.04 7.44 -7.13
CA LEU A 136 -3.31 7.31 -6.42
C LEU A 136 -4.17 8.57 -6.57
N TRP A 137 -3.58 9.75 -6.30
CA TRP A 137 -4.26 11.05 -6.33
C TRP A 137 -4.32 11.69 -7.72
N SER A 138 -3.72 11.07 -8.73
CA SER A 138 -3.86 11.47 -10.13
C SER A 138 -4.71 10.47 -10.92
N HIS A 139 -4.15 9.35 -11.35
CA HIS A 139 -4.84 8.32 -12.12
C HIS A 139 -5.92 7.61 -11.29
N GLY A 140 -5.63 7.24 -10.02
CA GLY A 140 -6.56 6.48 -9.17
C GLY A 140 -7.88 7.21 -8.94
N ILE A 141 -7.82 8.47 -8.57
CA ILE A 141 -9.04 9.30 -8.38
C ILE A 141 -9.74 9.56 -9.71
N GLY A 142 -8.98 9.75 -10.80
CA GLY A 142 -9.51 9.96 -12.15
C GLY A 142 -10.38 8.81 -12.67
N LEU A 143 -10.17 7.57 -12.20
CA LEU A 143 -11.03 6.44 -12.52
C LEU A 143 -12.46 6.58 -12.01
N TYR A 144 -12.67 7.35 -10.94
CA TYR A 144 -13.98 7.55 -10.32
C TYR A 144 -14.66 8.84 -10.76
N GLU A 145 -13.92 9.82 -11.29
CA GLU A 145 -14.49 11.06 -11.81
C GLU A 145 -15.25 10.81 -13.13
N MET A 146 -16.57 10.89 -13.10
CA MET A 146 -17.44 10.66 -14.27
C MET A 146 -17.35 11.78 -15.33
N THR A 147 -16.70 12.89 -15.05
CA THR A 147 -16.72 14.10 -15.89
C THR A 147 -15.68 14.14 -17.00
N GLY A 148 -14.96 13.06 -17.26
CA GLY A 148 -14.06 12.92 -18.44
C GLY A 148 -12.89 13.92 -18.55
N ASN A 149 -12.80 14.88 -17.66
CA ASN A 149 -11.78 15.93 -17.70
C ASN A 149 -10.44 15.53 -17.04
N GLY A 150 -10.28 14.30 -16.56
CA GLY A 150 -9.00 13.71 -16.13
C GLY A 150 -7.99 14.67 -15.46
N LYS A 151 -8.48 15.77 -14.88
CA LYS A 151 -7.60 16.78 -14.29
C LYS A 151 -7.02 16.23 -12.99
N ILE A 152 -5.71 16.03 -13.00
CA ILE A 152 -4.95 15.69 -11.81
C ILE A 152 -5.28 16.69 -10.71
N GLN A 153 -5.71 16.19 -9.57
CA GLN A 153 -6.01 17.04 -8.41
C GLN A 153 -4.72 17.39 -7.65
N TRP A 154 -3.85 18.16 -8.30
CA TRP A 154 -2.54 18.55 -7.77
C TRP A 154 -2.60 19.06 -6.33
N ASN A 155 -3.66 19.79 -5.97
CA ASN A 155 -3.85 20.27 -4.60
C ASN A 155 -3.94 19.14 -3.57
N LYS A 156 -4.52 17.99 -3.92
CA LYS A 156 -4.58 16.83 -3.02
C LYS A 156 -3.25 16.07 -2.98
N VAL A 157 -2.56 16.00 -4.13
CA VAL A 157 -1.22 15.41 -4.21
C VAL A 157 -0.24 16.20 -3.35
N VAL A 158 -0.13 17.50 -3.57
CA VAL A 158 0.85 18.36 -2.87
C VAL A 158 0.55 18.50 -1.37
N LYS A 159 -0.72 18.47 -0.97
CA LYS A 159 -1.13 18.56 0.44
C LYS A 159 -1.14 17.20 1.16
N ASN A 160 -0.81 16.10 0.48
CA ASN A 160 -0.75 14.78 1.11
C ASN A 160 0.43 14.71 2.09
N PRO A 161 0.20 14.44 3.39
CA PRO A 161 1.28 14.39 4.39
C PRO A 161 2.38 13.37 4.08
N CYS A 162 2.01 12.23 3.49
CA CYS A 162 3.00 11.21 3.10
C CYS A 162 3.92 11.72 1.97
N ILE A 163 3.39 12.50 1.01
CA ILE A 163 4.19 13.11 -0.06
C ILE A 163 5.08 14.20 0.52
N ILE A 164 4.51 15.08 1.35
CA ILE A 164 5.28 16.14 2.04
C ILE A 164 6.41 15.50 2.86
N SER A 165 6.12 14.46 3.64
CA SER A 165 7.10 13.75 4.43
C SER A 165 8.16 13.04 3.58
N SER A 166 7.78 12.51 2.42
CA SER A 166 8.73 11.87 1.48
C SER A 166 9.70 12.91 0.90
N VAL A 167 9.18 14.05 0.44
CA VAL A 167 10.01 15.13 -0.12
C VAL A 167 10.89 15.76 0.95
N LEU A 168 10.29 16.16 2.08
CA LEU A 168 11.00 16.76 3.20
C LEU A 168 12.04 15.79 3.77
N GLY A 169 11.65 14.55 4.03
CA GLY A 169 12.52 13.50 4.53
C GLY A 169 13.71 13.25 3.61
N PHE A 170 13.46 13.16 2.28
CA PHE A 170 14.52 12.98 1.30
C PHE A 170 15.50 14.17 1.26
N VAL A 171 14.98 15.40 1.28
CA VAL A 171 15.81 16.62 1.31
C VAL A 171 16.68 16.64 2.58
N LEU A 172 16.09 16.42 3.74
CA LEU A 172 16.81 16.40 5.02
C LEU A 172 17.82 15.23 5.09
N PHE A 173 17.49 14.08 4.51
CA PHE A 173 18.39 12.95 4.36
C PHE A 173 19.58 13.30 3.48
N PHE A 174 19.33 13.86 2.28
CA PHE A 174 20.38 14.23 1.32
C PHE A 174 21.44 15.16 1.92
N PHE A 175 21.01 16.11 2.75
CA PHE A 175 21.92 17.00 3.50
C PHE A 175 22.45 16.41 4.81
N GLY A 176 22.10 15.17 5.15
CA GLY A 176 22.51 14.50 6.37
C GLY A 176 22.01 15.15 7.67
N VAL A 177 20.89 15.88 7.60
CA VAL A 177 20.34 16.65 8.72
C VAL A 177 19.70 15.73 9.74
N ILE A 178 18.81 14.80 9.31
CA ILE A 178 18.04 13.93 10.24
C ILE A 178 18.98 13.09 11.10
N TYR A 179 19.99 12.49 10.49
CA TYR A 179 20.95 11.62 11.19
C TYR A 179 21.77 12.34 12.27
N LYS A 180 21.93 13.65 12.15
CA LYS A 180 22.64 14.51 13.12
C LYS A 180 21.73 15.13 14.16
N MET A 181 20.41 14.96 14.06
CA MET A 181 19.47 15.51 15.03
C MET A 181 19.60 14.84 16.39
N PRO A 182 19.43 15.59 17.49
CA PRO A 182 19.49 15.03 18.84
C PRO A 182 18.34 14.05 19.08
N ASN A 183 18.59 13.08 19.95
CA ASN A 183 17.62 12.04 20.31
C ASN A 183 16.25 12.57 20.78
N VAL A 184 16.21 13.77 21.37
CA VAL A 184 14.96 14.41 21.82
C VAL A 184 14.01 14.70 20.65
N VAL A 185 14.52 14.82 19.41
CA VAL A 185 13.74 15.02 18.19
C VAL A 185 13.46 13.69 17.49
N THR A 186 14.47 12.81 17.38
CA THR A 186 14.34 11.57 16.60
C THR A 186 13.57 10.46 17.32
N LYS A 187 13.70 10.36 18.67
CA LYS A 187 12.98 9.34 19.44
C LYS A 187 11.45 9.45 19.40
N PRO A 188 10.81 10.64 19.54
CA PRO A 188 9.35 10.75 19.36
C PRO A 188 8.89 10.30 17.97
N VAL A 189 9.64 10.63 16.91
CA VAL A 189 9.35 10.17 15.54
C VAL A 189 9.44 8.65 15.45
N TYR A 190 10.47 8.05 16.03
CA TYR A 190 10.64 6.59 16.10
C TYR A 190 9.47 5.92 16.85
N TYR A 191 9.03 6.45 18.01
CA TYR A 191 7.93 5.87 18.75
C TYR A 191 6.60 5.94 17.99
N LEU A 192 6.33 7.06 17.32
CA LEU A 192 5.16 7.17 16.45
C LEU A 192 5.27 6.20 15.26
N ALA A 193 6.43 6.09 14.63
CA ALA A 193 6.66 5.16 13.54
C ALA A 193 6.42 3.70 13.95
N SER A 194 6.87 3.30 15.16
CA SER A 194 6.71 1.94 15.67
C SER A 194 5.25 1.53 15.92
N MET A 195 4.33 2.49 16.02
CA MET A 195 2.89 2.23 16.12
C MET A 195 2.28 1.76 14.77
N ASN A 196 3.01 1.89 13.65
CA ASN A 196 2.44 1.60 12.33
C ASN A 196 1.96 0.15 12.21
N THR A 197 2.81 -0.81 12.50
CA THR A 197 2.46 -2.24 12.36
C THR A 197 1.26 -2.64 13.23
N PRO A 198 1.24 -2.44 14.56
CA PRO A 198 0.11 -2.87 15.37
C PRO A 198 -1.18 -2.14 15.03
N LEU A 199 -1.16 -0.81 14.86
CA LEU A 199 -2.37 -0.05 14.57
C LEU A 199 -2.94 -0.35 13.18
N SER A 200 -2.09 -0.43 12.16
CA SER A 200 -2.54 -0.77 10.79
C SER A 200 -3.22 -2.13 10.76
N MET A 201 -2.66 -3.14 11.42
CA MET A 201 -3.24 -4.49 11.46
C MET A 201 -4.55 -4.53 12.24
N ILE A 202 -4.65 -3.83 13.37
CA ILE A 202 -5.88 -3.71 14.15
C ILE A 202 -6.98 -3.05 13.31
N ILE A 203 -6.67 -1.97 12.60
CA ILE A 203 -7.62 -1.26 11.72
C ILE A 203 -8.10 -2.18 10.58
N ILE A 204 -7.18 -2.92 9.93
CA ILE A 204 -7.55 -3.86 8.87
C ILE A 204 -8.51 -4.92 9.41
N GLY A 205 -8.18 -5.52 10.55
CA GLY A 205 -9.03 -6.50 11.19
C GLY A 205 -10.41 -5.96 11.58
N ALA A 206 -10.46 -4.76 12.13
CA ALA A 206 -11.71 -4.09 12.50
C ALA A 206 -12.62 -3.83 11.28
N ASN A 207 -12.05 -3.50 10.14
CA ASN A 207 -12.82 -3.28 8.91
C ASN A 207 -13.50 -4.54 8.37
N PHE A 208 -13.05 -5.76 8.74
CA PHE A 208 -13.71 -7.01 8.32
C PHE A 208 -15.11 -7.19 8.92
N VAL A 209 -15.41 -6.55 10.06
CA VAL A 209 -16.76 -6.62 10.67
C VAL A 209 -17.83 -5.93 9.81
N SER A 210 -17.45 -4.96 8.98
CA SER A 210 -18.39 -4.24 8.12
C SER A 210 -18.86 -5.06 6.90
N ILE A 211 -18.31 -6.25 6.67
CA ILE A 211 -18.62 -7.10 5.53
C ILE A 211 -19.79 -8.02 5.90
N THR A 212 -20.98 -7.64 5.46
CA THR A 212 -22.24 -8.39 5.74
C THR A 212 -22.55 -9.42 4.67
N GLU A 213 -22.04 -9.26 3.46
CA GLU A 213 -22.33 -10.10 2.29
C GLU A 213 -21.31 -11.25 2.16
N PRO A 214 -21.71 -12.42 1.64
CA PRO A 214 -20.80 -13.55 1.44
C PRO A 214 -19.79 -13.29 0.30
N PHE A 215 -18.66 -12.67 0.63
CA PHE A 215 -17.61 -12.29 -0.31
C PHE A 215 -17.07 -13.46 -1.17
N HIS A 216 -17.15 -14.69 -0.67
CA HIS A 216 -16.68 -15.89 -1.37
C HIS A 216 -17.52 -16.28 -2.59
N ARG A 217 -18.73 -15.72 -2.77
CA ARG A 217 -19.61 -15.99 -3.91
C ARG A 217 -19.44 -15.00 -5.05
N ASP A 218 -18.71 -13.91 -4.85
CA ASP A 218 -18.49 -12.87 -5.84
C ASP A 218 -17.36 -13.26 -6.81
N LYS A 219 -17.72 -13.74 -8.01
CA LYS A 219 -16.75 -14.15 -9.03
C LYS A 219 -15.82 -13.01 -9.43
N MET A 220 -16.32 -11.78 -9.52
CA MET A 220 -15.50 -10.62 -9.88
C MET A 220 -14.49 -10.29 -8.78
N ALA A 221 -14.87 -10.42 -7.52
CA ALA A 221 -13.94 -10.24 -6.41
C ALA A 221 -12.80 -11.28 -6.47
N TRP A 222 -13.09 -12.53 -6.85
CA TRP A 222 -12.08 -13.56 -7.07
C TRP A 222 -11.17 -13.24 -8.25
N GLU A 223 -11.72 -12.85 -9.41
CA GLU A 223 -10.96 -12.51 -10.60
C GLU A 223 -10.00 -11.33 -10.32
N VAL A 224 -10.51 -10.26 -9.72
CA VAL A 224 -9.69 -9.08 -9.37
C VAL A 224 -8.64 -9.41 -8.31
N SER A 225 -8.99 -10.24 -7.29
CA SER A 225 -8.05 -10.68 -6.28
C SER A 225 -6.97 -11.59 -6.85
N PHE A 226 -7.29 -12.47 -7.81
CA PHE A 226 -6.31 -13.30 -8.51
C PHE A 226 -5.33 -12.45 -9.32
N ILE A 227 -5.85 -11.47 -10.07
CA ILE A 227 -5.01 -10.53 -10.83
C ILE A 227 -4.06 -9.79 -9.87
N ARG A 228 -4.59 -9.28 -8.75
CA ARG A 228 -3.82 -8.49 -7.79
C ARG A 228 -2.79 -9.31 -7.01
N ASN A 229 -3.18 -10.49 -6.51
CA ASN A 229 -2.36 -11.24 -5.56
C ASN A 229 -1.47 -12.31 -6.22
N ILE A 230 -1.69 -12.63 -7.50
CA ILE A 230 -0.93 -13.65 -8.22
C ILE A 230 -0.38 -13.12 -9.54
N LEU A 231 -1.24 -12.71 -10.47
CA LEU A 231 -0.81 -12.36 -11.82
C LEU A 231 0.20 -11.20 -11.82
N PHE A 232 -0.14 -10.10 -11.18
CA PHE A 232 0.74 -8.94 -11.11
C PHE A 232 2.04 -9.22 -10.33
N PRO A 233 2.04 -9.85 -9.15
CA PRO A 233 3.27 -10.22 -8.47
C PRO A 233 4.23 -11.07 -9.30
N LEU A 234 3.73 -12.04 -10.08
CA LEU A 234 4.58 -12.83 -10.97
C LEU A 234 5.21 -11.97 -12.09
N ILE A 235 4.44 -11.04 -12.66
CA ILE A 235 4.95 -10.07 -13.63
C ILE A 235 6.02 -9.17 -12.98
N TYR A 236 5.80 -8.74 -11.73
CA TYR A 236 6.74 -7.90 -11.00
C TYR A 236 8.07 -8.61 -10.75
N ILE A 237 8.06 -9.89 -10.39
CA ILE A 237 9.29 -10.69 -10.26
C ILE A 237 10.06 -10.67 -11.58
N ALA A 238 9.38 -10.96 -12.71
CA ALA A 238 10.02 -10.98 -14.02
C ALA A 238 10.67 -9.62 -14.40
N ILE A 239 10.03 -8.50 -14.06
CA ILE A 239 10.56 -7.16 -14.31
C ILE A 239 11.74 -6.85 -13.38
N LEU A 240 11.60 -7.17 -12.08
CA LEU A 240 12.65 -6.89 -11.08
C LEU A 240 13.92 -7.72 -11.32
N LEU A 241 13.86 -8.85 -12.03
CA LEU A 241 15.05 -9.58 -12.48
C LEU A 241 15.96 -8.72 -13.37
N ILE A 242 15.36 -7.92 -14.23
CA ILE A 242 16.09 -7.13 -15.25
C ILE A 242 16.63 -5.83 -14.66
N ILE A 243 15.97 -5.28 -13.61
CA ILE A 243 16.37 -4.00 -13.02
C ILE A 243 17.59 -4.21 -12.12
N PRO A 244 18.74 -3.51 -12.38
CA PRO A 244 19.95 -3.64 -11.58
C PRO A 244 19.85 -2.87 -10.27
N MET A 245 19.38 -3.52 -9.21
CA MET A 245 19.28 -2.96 -7.87
C MET A 245 19.56 -4.03 -6.82
N LYS A 246 19.88 -3.59 -5.59
CA LYS A 246 20.19 -4.48 -4.47
C LYS A 246 19.01 -5.42 -4.17
N THR A 247 19.28 -6.67 -3.77
CA THR A 247 18.24 -7.67 -3.47
C THR A 247 17.24 -7.16 -2.45
N ASP A 248 17.67 -6.53 -1.35
CA ASP A 248 16.77 -5.97 -0.35
C ASP A 248 15.83 -4.91 -0.94
N ALA A 249 16.32 -4.08 -1.85
CA ALA A 249 15.51 -3.07 -2.54
C ALA A 249 14.50 -3.73 -3.51
N LYS A 250 14.89 -4.83 -4.18
CA LYS A 250 13.97 -5.64 -5.01
C LYS A 250 12.88 -6.27 -4.17
N ILE A 251 13.22 -6.90 -3.06
CA ILE A 251 12.27 -7.56 -2.15
C ILE A 251 11.33 -6.53 -1.52
N ALA A 252 11.85 -5.36 -1.09
CA ALA A 252 11.01 -4.27 -0.58
C ALA A 252 10.02 -3.80 -1.64
N THR A 253 10.48 -3.56 -2.87
CA THR A 253 9.64 -3.15 -4.00
C THR A 253 8.58 -4.21 -4.32
N LEU A 254 8.98 -5.48 -4.39
CA LEU A 254 8.09 -6.60 -4.65
C LEU A 254 6.99 -6.70 -3.59
N ALA A 255 7.35 -6.62 -2.31
CA ALA A 255 6.39 -6.72 -1.22
C ALA A 255 5.39 -5.54 -1.22
N MET A 256 5.87 -4.31 -1.45
CA MET A 256 5.01 -3.13 -1.60
C MET A 256 4.06 -3.27 -2.78
N ALA A 257 4.59 -3.70 -3.93
CA ALA A 257 3.82 -3.89 -5.14
C ALA A 257 2.82 -5.05 -5.03
N SER A 258 3.15 -6.12 -4.31
CA SER A 258 2.34 -7.35 -4.19
C SER A 258 1.36 -7.35 -3.02
N ALA A 259 1.32 -6.29 -2.21
CA ALA A 259 0.34 -6.17 -1.14
C ALA A 259 -1.10 -6.24 -1.69
N PRO A 260 -2.10 -6.71 -0.92
CA PRO A 260 -3.49 -6.88 -1.39
C PRO A 260 -4.13 -5.55 -1.82
N ILE A 261 -5.39 -5.58 -2.15
CA ILE A 261 -6.16 -4.41 -2.61
C ILE A 261 -6.11 -3.29 -1.55
N ALA A 262 -5.91 -2.06 -1.99
CA ALA A 262 -5.90 -0.89 -1.11
C ALA A 262 -7.29 -0.58 -0.55
N GLY A 263 -7.40 -0.36 0.76
CA GLY A 263 -8.64 0.05 1.42
C GLY A 263 -9.19 1.40 0.94
N VAL A 264 -8.36 2.24 0.34
CA VAL A 264 -8.76 3.50 -0.30
C VAL A 264 -9.78 3.29 -1.43
N SER A 265 -9.92 2.08 -1.99
CA SER A 265 -10.97 1.73 -2.95
C SER A 265 -12.38 1.98 -2.39
N VAL A 266 -12.61 1.61 -1.13
CA VAL A 266 -13.89 1.85 -0.43
C VAL A 266 -14.09 3.35 -0.20
N LEU A 267 -13.03 4.05 0.24
CA LEU A 267 -13.07 5.49 0.47
C LEU A 267 -13.43 6.27 -0.79
N PHE A 268 -12.84 5.92 -1.94
CA PHE A 268 -13.17 6.61 -3.20
C PHE A 268 -14.61 6.32 -3.64
N CYS A 269 -15.12 5.10 -3.45
CA CYS A 269 -16.54 4.84 -3.71
C CYS A 269 -17.45 5.74 -2.85
N LEU A 270 -17.15 5.92 -1.56
CA LEU A 270 -17.89 6.83 -0.69
C LEU A 270 -17.79 8.29 -1.16
N MET A 271 -16.60 8.75 -1.52
CA MET A 271 -16.36 10.13 -1.98
C MET A 271 -17.12 10.47 -3.28
N PHE A 272 -17.32 9.49 -4.14
CA PHE A 272 -18.00 9.65 -5.44
C PHE A 272 -19.42 9.07 -5.45
N ASN A 273 -20.03 8.82 -4.27
CA ASN A 273 -21.38 8.29 -4.11
C ASN A 273 -21.65 7.01 -4.91
N LYS A 274 -20.64 6.11 -4.98
CA LYS A 274 -20.75 4.78 -5.59
C LYS A 274 -20.98 3.72 -4.52
N SER A 275 -21.55 2.56 -4.92
CA SER A 275 -21.69 1.41 -4.02
C SER A 275 -20.35 0.95 -3.47
N THR A 276 -20.30 0.69 -2.17
CA THR A 276 -19.13 0.16 -1.47
C THR A 276 -19.14 -1.37 -1.36
N ASP A 277 -20.16 -2.04 -1.86
CA ASP A 277 -20.34 -3.49 -1.70
C ASP A 277 -19.22 -4.28 -2.36
N PHE A 278 -19.00 -4.02 -3.66
CA PHE A 278 -17.94 -4.70 -4.39
C PHE A 278 -16.54 -4.41 -3.82
N PRO A 279 -16.10 -3.13 -3.63
CA PRO A 279 -14.76 -2.87 -3.12
C PRO A 279 -14.53 -3.44 -1.72
N SER A 280 -15.55 -3.49 -0.86
CA SER A 280 -15.44 -4.10 0.47
C SER A 280 -15.24 -5.61 0.38
N ARG A 281 -16.02 -6.31 -0.47
CA ARG A 281 -15.86 -7.76 -0.71
C ARG A 281 -14.50 -8.08 -1.32
N ALA A 282 -14.08 -7.33 -2.34
CA ALA A 282 -12.79 -7.52 -3.00
C ALA A 282 -11.60 -7.27 -2.06
N LEU A 283 -11.67 -6.21 -1.25
CA LEU A 283 -10.67 -5.91 -0.22
C LEU A 283 -10.52 -7.06 0.77
N CYS A 284 -11.64 -7.54 1.32
CA CYS A 284 -11.63 -8.65 2.27
C CYS A 284 -11.02 -9.92 1.66
N LEU A 285 -11.53 -10.32 0.49
CA LEU A 285 -11.09 -11.53 -0.20
C LEU A 285 -9.60 -11.45 -0.53
N SER A 286 -9.16 -10.33 -1.11
CA SER A 286 -7.76 -10.11 -1.45
C SER A 286 -6.86 -10.12 -0.21
N THR A 287 -7.30 -9.54 0.91
CA THR A 287 -6.53 -9.52 2.15
C THR A 287 -6.43 -10.93 2.76
N ILE A 288 -7.52 -11.69 2.82
CA ILE A 288 -7.49 -13.09 3.28
C ILE A 288 -6.60 -13.95 2.36
N PHE A 289 -6.74 -13.78 1.05
CA PHE A 289 -5.95 -14.51 0.07
C PHE A 289 -4.45 -14.17 0.17
N SER A 290 -4.12 -12.91 0.51
CA SER A 290 -2.74 -12.47 0.70
C SER A 290 -2.02 -13.14 1.88
N VAL A 291 -2.75 -13.73 2.83
CA VAL A 291 -2.17 -14.51 3.94
C VAL A 291 -1.25 -15.62 3.42
N VAL A 292 -1.66 -16.24 2.33
CA VAL A 292 -0.91 -17.33 1.68
C VAL A 292 -0.07 -16.81 0.52
N THR A 293 -0.66 -15.98 -0.35
CA THR A 293 0.01 -15.58 -1.59
C THR A 293 1.20 -14.66 -1.35
N LEU A 294 1.12 -13.72 -0.42
CA LEU A 294 2.19 -12.76 -0.19
C LEU A 294 3.46 -13.40 0.36
N PRO A 295 3.41 -14.28 1.39
CA PRO A 295 4.59 -15.06 1.81
C PRO A 295 5.19 -15.91 0.70
N VAL A 296 4.36 -16.56 -0.11
CA VAL A 296 4.82 -17.40 -1.23
C VAL A 296 5.52 -16.54 -2.29
N ILE A 297 4.95 -15.41 -2.68
CA ILE A 297 5.55 -14.48 -3.65
C ILE A 297 6.88 -13.91 -3.14
N ILE A 298 6.96 -13.54 -1.86
CA ILE A 298 8.21 -13.06 -1.27
C ILE A 298 9.26 -14.17 -1.21
N LEU A 299 8.87 -15.40 -0.86
CA LEU A 299 9.78 -16.54 -0.87
C LEU A 299 10.33 -16.80 -2.28
N ILE A 300 9.45 -16.85 -3.29
CA ILE A 300 9.87 -16.98 -4.69
C ILE A 300 10.81 -15.82 -5.07
N GLY A 301 10.44 -14.58 -4.75
CA GLY A 301 11.26 -13.41 -4.99
C GLY A 301 12.65 -13.52 -4.32
N SER A 302 12.73 -13.94 -3.07
CA SER A 302 13.98 -14.09 -2.33
C SER A 302 14.91 -15.19 -2.88
N LEU A 303 14.36 -16.16 -3.60
CA LEU A 303 15.15 -17.23 -4.24
C LEU A 303 15.64 -16.85 -5.64
N ILE A 304 14.97 -15.92 -6.32
CA ILE A 304 15.20 -15.63 -7.74
C ILE A 304 15.86 -14.25 -7.95
N LEU A 305 15.53 -13.23 -7.12
CA LEU A 305 16.00 -11.83 -7.26
C LEU A 305 17.30 -11.58 -6.53
#